data_a7429cba7d624ae6a715a5a5ff4dc289
#
_entry.id   a7429cba7d624ae6a715a5a5ff4dc289
#
_cell.length_a   1.000
_cell.length_b   1.000
_cell.length_c   1.000
_cell.angle_alpha   90.00
_cell.angle_beta   90.00
_cell.angle_gamma   90.00
#
_symmetry.space_group_name_H-M   'P 1'
#
loop_
_entity.id
_entity.type
_entity.pdbx_description
1 polymer ?
#
loop_
_entity_poly.entity_id
_entity_poly.type
_entity_poly.pdbx_seq_one_letter_code
_entity_poly.pdbx_strand_id
1 'polypeptide(L)' 'MNGEGKQSILKTRDLAILLDLSPDVVNDMARRGHLKGFKSGNQWRFRRRDVERYIERVKKTAPPGGLD' A
#
# COMPACT_ATOMS: atom_id res chain seq x y z
N MET A 1 -2.78 -22.82 1.03
CA MET A 1 -2.58 -22.63 0.87
C MET A 1 -1.91 -21.92 0.80
N ASN A 2 -1.86 -21.62 0.99
CA ASN A 2 -1.44 -21.19 0.88
C ASN A 2 -0.65 -20.31 0.40
N GLY A 3 -0.58 -20.54 0.27
CA GLY A 3 0.45 -19.75 -0.28
C GLY A 3 0.19 -18.33 -0.41
N GLU A 4 -0.91 -17.91 -0.11
CA GLU A 4 -1.20 -16.53 -0.27
C GLU A 4 -0.31 -15.69 0.57
N GLY A 5 0.19 -16.18 1.62
CA GLY A 5 1.07 -15.41 2.47
C GLY A 5 2.30 -14.97 1.74
N LYS A 6 2.95 -15.86 1.06
CA LYS A 6 4.18 -15.49 0.42
C LYS A 6 3.96 -14.97 -0.97
N GLN A 7 2.84 -15.26 -1.54
CA GLN A 7 2.58 -14.78 -2.86
C GLN A 7 1.95 -13.42 -2.87
N SER A 8 1.71 -12.84 -1.74
CA SER A 8 0.95 -11.61 -1.69
C SER A 8 1.79 -10.41 -2.06
N ILE A 9 2.00 -10.24 -3.31
CA ILE A 9 2.67 -9.07 -3.86
C ILE A 9 1.63 -8.28 -4.60
N LEU A 10 1.49 -7.04 -4.27
CA LEU A 10 0.51 -6.17 -4.89
C LEU A 10 1.17 -5.20 -5.84
N LYS A 11 0.45 -4.86 -6.88
CA LYS A 11 0.93 -3.88 -7.84
C LYS A 11 0.34 -2.53 -7.52
N THR A 12 0.89 -1.51 -8.16
CA THR A 12 0.40 -0.15 -7.94
C THR A 12 -1.11 -0.07 -8.15
N ARG A 13 -1.58 -0.70 -9.20
CA ARG A 13 -3.01 -0.66 -9.49
C ARG A 13 -3.83 -1.29 -8.38
N ASP A 14 -3.33 -2.39 -7.84
CA ASP A 14 -4.04 -3.06 -6.76
C ASP A 14 -4.14 -2.15 -5.55
N LEU A 15 -3.04 -1.45 -5.24
CA LEU A 15 -3.06 -0.54 -4.11
C LEU A 15 -3.96 0.66 -4.36
N ALA A 16 -3.97 1.13 -5.58
CA ALA A 16 -4.83 2.27 -5.91
C ALA A 16 -6.28 1.93 -5.60
N ILE A 17 -6.68 0.73 -5.97
CA ILE A 17 -8.05 0.30 -5.71
C ILE A 17 -8.26 0.10 -4.22
N LEU A 18 -7.33 -0.56 -3.59
CA LEU A 18 -7.45 -0.87 -2.18
C LEU A 18 -7.50 0.38 -1.31
N LEU A 19 -6.69 1.36 -1.64
CA LEU A 19 -6.61 2.58 -0.86
C LEU A 19 -7.49 3.68 -1.40
N ASP A 20 -8.17 3.42 -2.50
CA ASP A 20 -9.05 4.40 -3.12
C ASP A 20 -8.26 5.63 -3.55
N LEU A 21 -7.14 5.39 -4.19
CA LEU A 21 -6.28 6.44 -4.69
C LEU A 21 -6.01 6.20 -6.16
N SER A 22 -5.40 7.17 -6.80
CA SER A 22 -5.00 6.96 -8.18
C SER A 22 -3.65 6.28 -8.22
N PRO A 23 -3.35 5.57 -9.30
CA PRO A 23 -2.03 4.93 -9.41
C PRO A 23 -0.88 5.92 -9.30
N ASP A 24 -1.06 7.11 -9.84
CA ASP A 24 -0.01 8.12 -9.76
C ASP A 24 0.29 8.50 -8.32
N VAL A 25 -0.75 8.60 -7.52
CA VAL A 25 -0.57 8.94 -6.12
C VAL A 25 0.17 7.82 -5.40
N VAL A 26 -0.20 6.58 -5.69
CA VAL A 26 0.47 5.44 -5.07
C VAL A 26 1.94 5.42 -5.44
N ASN A 27 2.25 5.64 -6.70
CA ASN A 27 3.64 5.67 -7.14
C ASN A 27 4.41 6.78 -6.44
N ASP A 28 3.78 7.91 -6.29
CA ASP A 28 4.42 9.04 -5.63
C ASP A 28 4.69 8.73 -4.17
N MET A 29 3.75 8.10 -3.51
CA MET A 29 3.93 7.74 -2.13
C MET A 29 5.10 6.76 -1.97
N ALA A 30 5.21 5.82 -2.88
CA ALA A 30 6.30 4.86 -2.83
C ALA A 30 7.63 5.57 -3.07
N ARG A 31 7.65 6.48 -4.01
CA ARG A 31 8.85 7.19 -4.34
C ARG A 31 9.33 8.06 -3.20
N ARG A 32 8.40 8.62 -2.46
CA ARG A 32 8.73 9.48 -1.34
C ARG A 32 8.98 8.72 -0.04
N GLY A 33 8.78 7.42 -0.07
CA GLY A 33 9.03 6.63 1.11
C GLY A 33 7.87 6.58 2.09
N HIS A 34 6.72 7.11 1.70
CA HIS A 34 5.56 7.04 2.58
C HIS A 34 4.96 5.64 2.60
N LEU A 35 5.23 4.89 1.57
CA LEU A 35 4.69 3.56 1.44
C LEU A 35 5.82 2.64 1.03
N LYS A 36 6.04 1.62 1.81
CA LYS A 36 7.16 0.73 1.54
C LYS A 36 6.89 -0.16 0.34
N GLY A 37 7.75 -0.08 -0.65
CA GLY A 37 7.62 -0.90 -1.83
C GLY A 37 8.97 -1.14 -2.43
N PHE A 38 9.01 -1.86 -3.51
CA PHE A 38 10.27 -2.12 -4.20
C PHE A 38 10.01 -2.09 -5.70
N LYS A 39 11.07 -1.82 -6.44
CA LYS A 39 10.98 -1.77 -7.88
C LYS A 39 11.28 -3.11 -8.48
N SER A 40 10.42 -3.54 -9.37
CA SER A 40 10.65 -4.76 -10.11
C SER A 40 10.57 -4.37 -11.58
N GLY A 41 11.73 -4.28 -12.21
CA GLY A 41 11.77 -3.73 -13.54
C GLY A 41 11.42 -2.27 -13.47
N ASN A 42 10.43 -1.86 -14.21
CA ASN A 42 10.00 -0.48 -14.21
C ASN A 42 8.75 -0.25 -13.39
N GLN A 43 8.37 -1.25 -12.61
CA GLN A 43 7.12 -1.14 -11.90
C GLN A 43 7.31 -1.29 -10.41
N TRP A 44 6.49 -0.59 -9.67
CA TRP A 44 6.49 -0.70 -8.23
C TRP A 44 5.71 -1.93 -7.82
N ARG A 45 6.20 -2.60 -6.79
CA ARG A 45 5.52 -3.74 -6.21
C ARG A 45 5.53 -3.56 -4.70
N PHE A 46 4.53 -4.11 -4.06
CA PHE A 46 4.37 -3.92 -2.62
C PHE A 46 4.01 -5.25 -1.97
N ARG A 47 4.60 -5.51 -0.83
CA ARG A 47 4.25 -6.71 -0.09
C ARG A 47 3.00 -6.44 0.71
N ARG A 48 2.13 -7.42 0.71
CA ARG A 48 0.88 -7.24 1.40
C ARG A 48 1.09 -6.87 2.86
N ARG A 49 2.06 -7.48 3.53
CA ARG A 49 2.27 -7.17 4.92
C ARG A 49 2.66 -5.71 5.13
N ASP A 50 3.43 -5.16 4.21
CA ASP A 50 3.82 -3.76 4.32
C ASP A 50 2.64 -2.86 4.09
N VAL A 51 1.76 -3.24 3.18
CA VAL A 51 0.56 -2.47 2.92
C VAL A 51 -0.36 -2.51 4.13
N GLU A 52 -0.50 -3.68 4.72
CA GLU A 52 -1.35 -3.80 5.90
C GLU A 52 -0.80 -2.97 7.04
N ARG A 53 0.51 -2.92 7.18
CA ARG A 53 1.11 -2.09 8.21
C ARG A 53 0.83 -0.63 7.97
N TYR A 54 0.89 -0.22 6.72
CA TYR A 54 0.60 1.15 6.37
C TYR A 54 -0.85 1.49 6.73
N ILE A 55 -1.76 0.60 6.39
CA ILE A 55 -3.17 0.83 6.68
C ILE A 55 -3.40 0.91 8.18
N GLU A 56 -2.75 0.03 8.92
CA GLU A 56 -2.88 0.04 10.37
C GLU A 56 -2.39 1.35 10.94
N ARG A 57 -1.27 1.83 10.44
CA ARG A 57 -0.71 3.07 10.95
C ARG A 57 -1.61 4.25 10.64
N VAL A 58 -2.16 4.27 9.46
CA VAL A 58 -3.04 5.36 9.07
C VAL A 58 -4.30 5.35 9.93
N LYS A 59 -4.83 4.19 10.18
CA LYS A 59 -6.01 4.09 11.01
C LYS A 59 -5.75 4.59 12.41
N LYS A 60 -4.58 4.28 12.95
CA LYS A 60 -4.27 4.70 14.28
C LYS A 60 -4.08 6.19 14.41
N THR A 61 -3.48 6.78 13.38
CA THR A 61 -3.22 8.20 13.45
C THR A 61 -4.39 9.02 12.98
N ALA A 62 -5.37 8.38 12.38
CA ALA A 62 -6.51 9.13 11.90
C ALA A 62 -7.27 9.68 13.10
N PRO A 63 -7.63 10.94 13.06
CA PRO A 63 -8.37 11.53 14.18
C PRO A 63 -9.73 10.89 14.26
N PRO A 64 -10.06 10.40 15.41
CA PRO A 64 -11.35 9.77 15.57
C PRO A 64 -12.46 10.74 15.29
N GLY A 65 -12.23 11.96 15.59
CA GLY A 65 -13.27 12.90 15.32
C GLY A 65 -13.53 12.99 13.86
N GLY A 66 -12.50 12.71 13.15
CA GLY A 66 -12.73 12.75 11.75
C GLY A 66 -13.89 11.95 11.41
N LEU A 67 -14.18 11.09 12.24
CA LEU A 67 -15.27 10.44 12.01
C LEU A 67 -16.35 11.03 12.46
N ASP A 68 -16.35 11.61 12.98
CA ASP A 68 -17.44 12.07 13.37
C ASP A 68 -17.57 13.06 13.33
#